data_5b8ecea3c598218ddea92bee61d52d9a
#
_entry.id   5b8ecea3c598218ddea92bee61d52d9a
#
_cell.length_a   1.000
_cell.length_b   1.000
_cell.length_c   1.000
_cell.angle_alpha   90.00
_cell.angle_beta   90.00
_cell.angle_gamma   90.00
#
_symmetry.space_group_name_H-M   'P 1'
#
loop_
_entity.id
_entity.type
_entity.pdbx_description
1 polymer ?
#
loop_
_entity_poly.entity_id
_entity_poly.type
_entity_poly.pdbx_seq_one_letter_code
_entity_poly.pdbx_strand_id
1 'polypeptide(L)'
;MQRPSPLKILTVCGVGMGSSLMLRMYVEDVLAELRIKAKVEATDVSTAKGAGADIVMASPSLVGVLAGAAPAVIPIRDFTDRQEIKARLNEYLAGRHG
;
A
#
# COMPACT_ATOMS: atom_id res chain seq x y z
N MET A 1 -22.29 10.08 1.80
CA MET A 1 -22.35 8.89 1.22
C MET A 1 -21.18 8.06 1.48
N GLN A 2 -21.36 6.85 1.77
CA GLN A 2 -20.29 6.13 2.05
C GLN A 2 -19.67 5.44 0.96
N ARG A 3 -18.45 5.04 1.06
CA ARG A 3 -17.78 4.35 0.04
C ARG A 3 -18.35 3.01 -0.08
N PRO A 4 -18.67 2.57 -1.25
CA PRO A 4 -19.29 1.29 -1.44
C PRO A 4 -18.32 0.16 -1.26
N SER A 5 -17.03 0.39 -1.35
CA SER A 5 -16.07 -0.69 -1.20
C SER A 5 -14.92 -0.28 -0.31
N PRO A 6 -14.18 -1.21 0.26
CA PRO A 6 -13.06 -0.87 1.08
C PRO A 6 -11.91 -0.31 0.25
N LEU A 7 -10.94 0.25 0.89
CA LEU A 7 -9.75 0.75 0.22
C LEU A 7 -9.04 -0.39 -0.48
N LYS A 8 -8.46 -0.10 -1.61
CA LYS A 8 -7.68 -1.09 -2.33
C LYS A 8 -6.21 -0.68 -2.22
N ILE A 9 -5.41 -1.55 -1.64
CA ILE A 9 -3.99 -1.30 -1.41
C ILE A 9 -3.19 -2.35 -2.16
N LEU A 10 -2.21 -1.93 -2.92
CA LEU A 10 -1.32 -2.85 -3.61
C LEU A 10 0.07 -2.77 -3.01
N THR A 11 0.74 -3.92 -2.91
CA THR A 11 2.12 -3.94 -2.47
C THR A 11 2.97 -4.41 -3.66
N VAL A 12 4.01 -3.66 -3.95
CA VAL A 12 4.85 -3.90 -5.12
C VAL A 12 6.31 -3.93 -4.71
N CYS A 13 7.04 -4.91 -5.15
CA CYS A 13 8.46 -4.97 -4.87
C CYS A 13 9.20 -5.40 -6.12
N GLY A 14 10.28 -4.75 -6.43
CA GLY A 14 11.07 -5.05 -7.60
C GLY A 14 11.94 -6.26 -7.46
N VAL A 15 12.07 -6.81 -6.26
CA VAL A 15 12.93 -7.92 -6.03
C VAL A 15 12.27 -9.25 -6.28
N GLY A 16 10.99 -9.29 -6.28
CA GLY A 16 10.27 -10.52 -6.53
C GLY A 16 8.97 -10.59 -5.76
N MET A 17 8.14 -11.56 -6.15
CA MET A 17 6.83 -11.66 -5.56
C MET A 17 6.85 -12.04 -4.10
N GLY A 18 7.87 -12.76 -3.65
CA GLY A 18 7.98 -13.13 -2.25
C GLY A 18 8.01 -11.93 -1.31
N SER A 19 8.76 -10.89 -1.70
CA SER A 19 8.85 -9.69 -0.88
C SER A 19 7.52 -8.92 -0.89
N SER A 20 6.82 -8.92 -2.01
CA SER A 20 5.53 -8.27 -2.09
C SER A 20 4.51 -8.96 -1.19
N LEU A 21 4.57 -10.30 -1.12
CA LEU A 21 3.68 -11.06 -0.25
C LEU A 21 3.98 -10.81 1.22
N MET A 22 5.27 -10.65 1.55
CA MET A 22 5.63 -10.35 2.91
C MET A 22 5.11 -9.00 3.29
N LEU A 23 5.29 -8.00 2.45
CA LEU A 23 4.79 -6.67 2.72
C LEU A 23 3.27 -6.70 2.86
N ARG A 24 2.61 -7.46 2.01
CA ARG A 24 1.16 -7.59 2.09
C ARG A 24 0.72 -8.10 3.47
N MET A 25 1.40 -9.11 3.98
CA MET A 25 1.06 -9.66 5.29
C MET A 25 1.19 -8.62 6.39
N TYR A 26 2.28 -7.87 6.37
CA TYR A 26 2.47 -6.87 7.41
C TYR A 26 1.48 -5.71 7.28
N VAL A 27 1.14 -5.35 6.05
CA VAL A 27 0.14 -4.30 5.84
C VAL A 27 -1.22 -4.78 6.36
N GLU A 28 -1.57 -6.04 6.10
CA GLU A 28 -2.83 -6.58 6.59
C GLU A 28 -2.86 -6.59 8.13
N ASP A 29 -1.74 -6.91 8.76
CA ASP A 29 -1.66 -6.92 10.21
C ASP A 29 -1.89 -5.50 10.77
N VAL A 30 -1.27 -4.52 10.14
CA VAL A 30 -1.42 -3.12 10.58
C VAL A 30 -2.86 -2.64 10.38
N LEU A 31 -3.47 -3.01 9.26
CA LEU A 31 -4.85 -2.61 9.01
C LEU A 31 -5.80 -3.21 10.03
N ALA A 32 -5.56 -4.46 10.41
CA ALA A 32 -6.37 -5.10 11.44
C ALA A 32 -6.22 -4.38 12.77
N GLU A 33 -5.01 -3.97 13.08
CA GLU A 33 -4.74 -3.27 14.31
C GLU A 33 -5.44 -1.93 14.33
N LEU A 34 -5.49 -1.24 13.20
CA LEU A 34 -6.13 0.07 13.10
C LEU A 34 -7.63 -0.04 12.81
N ARG A 35 -8.13 -1.26 12.66
CA ARG A 35 -9.52 -1.52 12.35
C ARG A 35 -9.99 -0.84 11.07
N ILE A 36 -9.14 -0.90 10.07
CA ILE A 36 -9.44 -0.32 8.77
C ILE A 36 -9.78 -1.43 7.80
N LYS A 37 -10.88 -1.30 7.10
CA LYS A 37 -11.23 -2.27 6.09
C LYS A 37 -10.57 -1.92 4.79
N ALA A 38 -9.76 -2.84 4.27
CA ALA A 38 -9.07 -2.62 3.01
C ALA A 38 -8.74 -3.95 2.39
N LYS A 39 -8.62 -3.97 1.07
CA LYS A 39 -8.23 -5.15 0.35
C LYS A 39 -6.79 -4.96 -0.04
N VAL A 40 -5.92 -5.87 0.36
CA VAL A 40 -4.48 -5.76 0.07
C VAL A 40 -4.08 -6.87 -0.87
N GLU A 41 -3.39 -6.55 -1.93
CA GLU A 41 -2.92 -7.53 -2.90
C GLU A 41 -1.48 -7.27 -3.26
N ALA A 42 -0.70 -8.31 -3.43
CA ALA A 42 0.67 -8.18 -3.90
C ALA A 42 0.65 -8.26 -5.41
N THR A 43 1.41 -7.40 -6.07
CA THR A 43 1.42 -7.36 -7.52
C THR A 43 2.74 -6.80 -8.05
N ASP A 44 2.86 -6.68 -9.36
CA ASP A 44 4.05 -6.11 -9.96
C ASP A 44 3.75 -4.70 -10.47
N VAL A 45 4.80 -4.04 -10.96
CA VAL A 45 4.69 -2.65 -11.40
C VAL A 45 3.68 -2.50 -12.53
N SER A 46 3.74 -3.38 -13.51
CA SER A 46 2.87 -3.26 -14.66
C SER A 46 1.40 -3.37 -14.28
N THR A 47 1.09 -4.33 -13.45
CA THR A 47 -0.28 -4.55 -13.01
C THR A 47 -0.76 -3.40 -12.13
N ALA A 48 0.13 -2.89 -11.28
CA ALA A 48 -0.23 -1.81 -10.37
C ALA A 48 -0.66 -0.57 -11.13
N LYS A 49 -0.04 -0.31 -12.25
CA LYS A 49 -0.33 0.91 -13.01
C LYS A 49 -1.75 0.96 -13.56
N GLY A 50 -2.36 -0.17 -13.77
CA GLY A 50 -3.71 -0.17 -14.31
C GLY A 50 -4.77 -0.70 -13.36
N ALA A 51 -4.44 -0.89 -12.11
CA ALA A 51 -5.33 -1.58 -11.19
C ALA A 51 -6.38 -0.71 -10.51
N GLY A 52 -6.24 0.59 -10.56
CA GLY A 52 -7.21 1.46 -9.90
C GLY A 52 -7.14 1.42 -8.40
N ALA A 53 -5.95 1.25 -7.86
CA ALA A 53 -5.78 1.18 -6.40
C ALA A 53 -5.89 2.56 -5.75
N ASP A 54 -6.21 2.57 -4.49
CA ASP A 54 -6.22 3.82 -3.72
C ASP A 54 -4.82 4.12 -3.18
N ILE A 55 -4.09 3.07 -2.81
CA ILE A 55 -2.75 3.20 -2.26
C ILE A 55 -1.86 2.14 -2.88
N VAL A 56 -0.64 2.51 -3.22
CA VAL A 56 0.39 1.55 -3.61
C VAL A 56 1.54 1.69 -2.63
N MET A 57 1.95 0.61 -2.00
CA MET A 57 3.11 0.60 -1.13
C MET A 57 4.21 -0.18 -1.80
N ALA A 58 5.38 0.39 -1.87
CA ALA A 58 6.48 -0.19 -2.62
C ALA A 58 7.82 0.19 -2.03
N SER A 59 8.88 -0.46 -2.50
CA SER A 59 10.21 -0.06 -2.09
C SER A 59 10.48 1.34 -2.65
N PRO A 60 11.32 2.12 -1.98
CA PRO A 60 11.57 3.50 -2.42
C PRO A 60 12.06 3.61 -3.85
N SER A 61 12.79 2.61 -4.33
CA SER A 61 13.31 2.66 -5.69
C SER A 61 12.22 2.57 -6.75
N LEU A 62 11.04 2.11 -6.39
CA LEU A 62 9.96 1.97 -7.34
C LEU A 62 8.95 3.10 -7.31
N VAL A 63 9.08 4.01 -6.38
CA VAL A 63 8.11 5.08 -6.23
C VAL A 63 8.02 5.93 -7.50
N GLY A 64 9.17 6.20 -8.11
CA GLY A 64 9.19 7.01 -9.33
C GLY A 64 8.45 6.36 -10.49
N VAL A 65 8.64 5.05 -10.69
CA VAL A 65 7.98 4.39 -11.80
C VAL A 65 6.51 4.14 -11.50
N LEU A 66 6.12 4.17 -10.25
CA LEU A 66 4.73 3.99 -9.87
C LEU A 66 3.97 5.31 -9.74
N ALA A 67 4.63 6.43 -9.98
CA ALA A 67 3.97 7.72 -9.89
C ALA A 67 2.75 7.74 -10.81
N GLY A 68 1.63 8.12 -10.27
CA GLY A 68 0.38 8.14 -11.04
C GLY A 68 -0.40 6.82 -11.03
N ALA A 69 0.18 5.76 -10.48
CA ALA A 69 -0.53 4.48 -10.43
C ALA A 69 -1.68 4.51 -9.43
N ALA A 70 -1.59 5.36 -8.44
CA ALA A 70 -2.63 5.51 -7.43
C ALA A 70 -2.55 6.92 -6.86
N PRO A 71 -3.61 7.41 -6.22
CA PRO A 71 -3.56 8.71 -5.57
C PRO A 71 -2.47 8.80 -4.51
N ALA A 72 -2.14 7.69 -3.89
CA ALA A 72 -1.06 7.66 -2.92
C ALA A 72 -0.09 6.54 -3.26
N VAL A 73 1.17 6.89 -3.44
CA VAL A 73 2.23 5.91 -3.65
C VAL A 73 3.19 6.09 -2.49
N ILE A 74 3.25 5.11 -1.61
CA ILE A 74 3.94 5.24 -0.33
C ILE A 74 5.19 4.37 -0.30
N PRO A 75 6.35 4.97 -0.09
CA PRO A 75 7.58 4.18 0.01
C PRO A 75 7.68 3.54 1.39
N ILE A 76 8.03 2.27 1.43
CA ILE A 76 8.29 1.57 2.68
C ILE A 76 9.73 1.09 2.63
N ARG A 77 10.53 1.59 3.54
CA ARG A 77 11.95 1.26 3.53
C ARG A 77 12.25 -0.10 4.13
N ASP A 78 11.56 -0.47 5.16
CA ASP A 78 11.78 -1.76 5.78
C ASP A 78 10.45 -2.50 5.80
N PHE A 79 10.30 -3.50 4.95
CA PHE A 79 9.05 -4.23 4.82
C PHE A 79 8.68 -4.99 6.08
N THR A 80 9.61 -5.23 6.96
CA THR A 80 9.32 -5.94 8.20
C THR A 80 9.00 -5.00 9.35
N ASP A 81 9.06 -3.69 9.12
CA ASP A 81 8.82 -2.73 10.17
C ASP A 81 7.37 -2.28 10.17
N ARG A 82 6.57 -2.90 11.01
CA ARG A 82 5.15 -2.56 11.10
C ARG A 82 4.93 -1.13 11.57
N GLN A 83 5.86 -0.59 12.33
CA GLN A 83 5.74 0.78 12.80
C GLN A 83 5.84 1.76 11.64
N GLU A 84 6.72 1.50 10.71
CA GLU A 84 6.85 2.35 9.52
C GLU A 84 5.58 2.28 8.69
N ILE A 85 5.05 1.08 8.47
CA ILE A 85 3.83 0.89 7.70
C ILE A 85 2.68 1.62 8.37
N LYS A 86 2.57 1.48 9.68
CA LYS A 86 1.51 2.11 10.44
C LYS A 86 1.60 3.63 10.37
N ALA A 87 2.79 4.17 10.50
CA ALA A 87 3.01 5.60 10.43
C ALA A 87 2.61 6.15 9.06
N ARG A 88 2.98 5.44 7.99
CA ARG A 88 2.65 5.89 6.65
C ARG A 88 1.15 5.83 6.38
N LEU A 89 0.50 4.78 6.85
CA LEU A 89 -0.95 4.68 6.69
C LEU A 89 -1.68 5.78 7.46
N ASN A 90 -1.22 6.07 8.66
CA ASN A 90 -1.82 7.13 9.45
C ASN A 90 -1.67 8.49 8.77
N GLU A 91 -0.52 8.74 8.16
CA GLU A 91 -0.29 9.97 7.42
C GLU A 91 -1.26 10.09 6.24
N TYR A 92 -1.44 8.99 5.52
CA TYR A 92 -2.35 8.99 4.38
C TYR A 92 -3.78 9.27 4.83
N LEU A 93 -4.21 8.57 5.88
CA LEU A 93 -5.58 8.71 6.35
C LEU A 93 -5.85 10.10 6.92
N ALA A 94 -4.88 10.65 7.62
CA ALA A 94 -5.03 12.00 8.15
C ALA A 94 -5.10 13.02 7.03
N GLY A 95 -4.30 12.83 6.00
CA GLY A 95 -4.31 13.77 4.90
C GLY A 95 -5.55 13.72 4.06
N ARG A 96 -6.26 12.55 4.02
CA ARG A 96 -7.40 12.49 3.20
C ARG A 96 -8.64 12.86 3.94
N HIS A 97 -8.62 13.26 5.20
CA HIS A 97 -9.69 13.53 5.93
C HIS A 97 -10.31 14.70 5.53
N GLY A 98 -10.54 15.05 4.94
CA GLY A 98 -11.07 16.16 4.49
C GLY A 98 -12.03 16.70 4.30
#